data_0d8ee2ee438dacc578422f4c48f1c1b8
#
_entry.id   0d8ee2ee438dacc578422f4c48f1c1b8
#
_cell.length_a   1.000
_cell.length_b   1.000
_cell.length_c   1.000
_cell.angle_alpha   90.00
_cell.angle_beta   90.00
_cell.angle_gamma   90.00
#
_symmetry.space_group_name_H-M   'P 1'
#
loop_
_entity.id
_entity.type
_entity.pdbx_description
1 polymer ?
#
loop_
_entity_poly.entity_id
_entity_poly.type
_entity_poly.pdbx_seq_one_letter_code
_entity_poly.pdbx_strand_id
1 'polypeptide(L)'
;MAVYRRNYTAYSGALTHTWSRFLVLFRYSRRDLFRSKVRTALFVACFFFPVVCLFTVYLSHNLSFLQRIGAASQIITIDNKFFFYFINVQGVLTLILTAFAGPGLISPDLANGALPLYFCRPFSRAEYVIGKSSVLAILLSEITWIPGVILFVVQSSLAGPHWTWDNLWIVASLIISSLIWIAIASLLAMALSAWVKWKIVAGALLLAVMFFGAGFGQAVNAVMRTESGFFFNIGYLITTIEKALFQIGEDSSISVAGALVALLVYCTICLGLLTRKVRAYEVVR
;
A
#
# COMPACT_ATOMS: atom_id res chain seq x y z
N MET A 1 17.94 -47.29 22.86
CA MET A 1 17.72 -46.11 21.96
C MET A 1 18.88 -46.02 20.99
N ALA A 2 18.63 -46.21 19.69
CA ALA A 2 19.68 -46.12 18.67
C ALA A 2 20.00 -44.64 18.44
N VAL A 3 21.16 -44.16 18.89
CA VAL A 3 21.66 -42.81 18.56
C VAL A 3 22.20 -42.86 17.12
N TYR A 4 21.39 -42.42 16.17
CA TYR A 4 21.86 -42.21 14.82
C TYR A 4 22.88 -41.07 14.81
N ARG A 5 24.16 -41.36 14.54
CA ARG A 5 25.17 -40.35 14.23
C ARG A 5 24.73 -39.64 12.92
N ARG A 6 24.17 -38.46 13.05
CA ARG A 6 23.92 -37.58 11.89
C ARG A 6 25.28 -36.99 11.48
N ASN A 7 25.95 -37.65 10.52
CA ASN A 7 27.12 -37.04 9.89
C ASN A 7 26.63 -35.88 9.02
N TYR A 8 27.21 -34.71 9.25
CA TYR A 8 26.96 -33.54 8.42
C TYR A 8 27.63 -33.79 7.05
N THR A 9 26.83 -34.04 6.01
CA THR A 9 27.31 -34.11 4.63
C THR A 9 27.15 -32.73 4.00
N ALA A 10 28.25 -32.18 3.45
CA ALA A 10 28.18 -30.91 2.74
C ALA A 10 27.19 -31.01 1.55
N TYR A 11 26.38 -29.97 1.39
CA TYR A 11 25.43 -29.93 0.26
C TYR A 11 26.20 -29.79 -1.06
N SER A 12 26.08 -30.77 -1.95
CA SER A 12 26.73 -30.85 -3.27
C SER A 12 25.79 -30.47 -4.43
N GLY A 13 24.56 -30.02 -4.13
CA GLY A 13 23.57 -29.63 -5.14
C GLY A 13 23.79 -28.22 -5.72
N ALA A 14 23.07 -27.91 -6.79
CA ALA A 14 23.10 -26.59 -7.43
C ALA A 14 22.70 -25.49 -6.45
N LEU A 15 23.54 -24.48 -6.30
CA LEU A 15 23.24 -23.29 -5.49
C LEU A 15 22.29 -22.38 -6.25
N THR A 16 21.18 -22.00 -5.61
CA THR A 16 20.23 -21.01 -6.15
C THR A 16 20.91 -19.65 -6.28
N HIS A 17 20.66 -18.97 -7.39
CA HIS A 17 21.17 -17.61 -7.64
C HIS A 17 20.74 -16.65 -6.54
N THR A 18 21.59 -15.69 -6.16
CA THR A 18 21.34 -14.75 -5.05
C THR A 18 19.98 -14.02 -5.20
N TRP A 19 19.63 -13.59 -6.40
CA TRP A 19 18.36 -12.93 -6.71
C TRP A 19 17.12 -13.83 -6.56
N SER A 20 17.25 -15.15 -6.69
CA SER A 20 16.11 -16.05 -6.51
C SER A 20 15.76 -16.29 -5.04
N ARG A 21 16.67 -15.98 -4.12
CA ARG A 21 16.45 -16.19 -2.68
C ARG A 21 15.34 -15.30 -2.13
N PHE A 22 15.30 -14.04 -2.58
CA PHE A 22 14.24 -13.13 -2.16
C PHE A 22 12.86 -13.55 -2.69
N LEU A 23 12.80 -14.14 -3.90
CA LEU A 23 11.55 -14.69 -4.48
C LEU A 23 10.97 -15.83 -3.65
N VAL A 24 11.81 -16.65 -3.03
CA VAL A 24 11.37 -17.71 -2.12
C VAL A 24 10.66 -17.10 -0.90
N LEU A 25 11.27 -16.07 -0.28
CA LEU A 25 10.68 -15.36 0.85
C LEU A 25 9.34 -14.71 0.48
N PHE A 26 9.29 -14.06 -0.69
CA PHE A 26 8.08 -13.48 -1.26
C PHE A 26 6.97 -14.53 -1.43
N ARG A 27 7.26 -15.64 -2.12
CA ARG A 27 6.27 -16.70 -2.39
C ARG A 27 5.71 -17.30 -1.11
N TYR A 28 6.58 -17.53 -0.12
CA TYR A 28 6.19 -18.09 1.18
C TYR A 28 5.32 -17.12 1.97
N SER A 29 5.71 -15.85 2.06
CA SER A 29 4.96 -14.81 2.76
C SER A 29 3.60 -14.54 2.12
N ARG A 30 3.52 -14.53 0.78
CA ARG A 30 2.25 -14.41 0.05
C ARG A 30 1.31 -15.58 0.36
N ARG A 31 1.82 -16.81 0.36
CA ARG A 31 1.03 -18.00 0.70
C ARG A 31 0.48 -17.92 2.13
N ASP A 32 1.28 -17.45 3.08
CA ASP A 32 0.84 -17.29 4.47
C ASP A 32 -0.23 -16.22 4.63
N LEU A 33 -0.15 -15.12 3.88
CA LEU A 33 -1.19 -14.08 3.87
C LEU A 33 -2.56 -14.65 3.47
N PHE A 34 -2.64 -15.44 2.40
CA PHE A 34 -3.89 -16.03 1.89
C PHE A 34 -4.34 -17.28 2.65
N ARG A 35 -3.59 -17.77 3.63
CA ARG A 35 -4.03 -18.84 4.52
C ARG A 35 -5.16 -18.42 5.47
N SER A 36 -5.29 -17.13 5.75
CA SER A 36 -6.35 -16.58 6.61
C SER A 36 -7.58 -16.22 5.78
N LYS A 37 -8.74 -16.84 6.10
CA LYS A 37 -10.03 -16.56 5.45
C LYS A 37 -10.41 -15.07 5.52
N VAL A 38 -10.15 -14.41 6.66
CA VAL A 38 -10.46 -12.99 6.87
C VAL A 38 -9.64 -12.09 5.94
N ARG A 39 -8.31 -12.32 5.83
CA ARG A 39 -7.44 -11.54 4.95
C ARG A 39 -7.80 -11.74 3.48
N THR A 40 -8.14 -12.98 3.09
CA THR A 40 -8.60 -13.29 1.73
C THR A 40 -9.94 -12.62 1.43
N ALA A 41 -10.92 -12.69 2.35
CA ALA A 41 -12.21 -12.04 2.17
C ALA A 41 -12.08 -10.51 2.05
N LEU A 42 -11.24 -9.91 2.89
CA LEU A 42 -10.95 -8.47 2.82
C LEU A 42 -10.29 -8.08 1.48
N PHE A 43 -9.34 -8.88 1.02
CA PHE A 43 -8.69 -8.65 -0.28
C PHE A 43 -9.72 -8.70 -1.43
N VAL A 44 -10.60 -9.70 -1.44
CA VAL A 44 -11.67 -9.80 -2.43
C VAL A 44 -12.65 -8.63 -2.32
N ALA A 45 -12.99 -8.20 -1.10
CA ALA A 45 -13.88 -7.05 -0.88
C ALA A 45 -13.32 -5.74 -1.46
N CYS A 46 -11.98 -5.58 -1.52
CA CYS A 46 -11.36 -4.41 -2.14
C CYS A 46 -11.62 -4.30 -3.65
N PHE A 47 -12.00 -5.39 -4.32
CA PHE A 47 -12.37 -5.35 -5.74
C PHE A 47 -13.82 -4.93 -5.99
N PHE A 48 -14.64 -4.87 -4.94
CA PHE A 48 -16.04 -4.45 -5.10
C PHE A 48 -16.16 -3.04 -5.67
N PHE A 49 -15.38 -2.09 -5.15
CA PHE A 49 -15.41 -0.70 -5.60
C PHE A 49 -14.94 -0.53 -7.06
N PRO A 50 -13.79 -1.11 -7.51
CA PRO A 50 -13.42 -1.14 -8.92
C PRO A 50 -14.50 -1.68 -9.85
N VAL A 51 -15.21 -2.74 -9.45
CA VAL A 51 -16.32 -3.31 -10.24
C VAL A 51 -17.48 -2.31 -10.36
N VAL A 52 -17.83 -1.62 -9.27
CA VAL A 52 -18.85 -0.54 -9.31
C VAL A 52 -18.41 0.59 -10.26
N CYS A 53 -17.14 1.01 -10.19
CA CYS A 53 -16.59 2.02 -11.09
C CYS A 53 -16.62 1.55 -12.55
N LEU A 54 -16.28 0.29 -12.83
CA LEU A 54 -16.37 -0.29 -14.17
C LEU A 54 -17.80 -0.24 -14.71
N PHE A 55 -18.76 -0.61 -13.87
CA PHE A 55 -20.18 -0.53 -14.21
C PHE A 55 -20.62 0.92 -14.49
N THR A 56 -20.13 1.89 -13.71
CA THR A 56 -20.38 3.31 -13.93
C THR A 56 -19.83 3.80 -15.27
N VAL A 57 -18.60 3.40 -15.62
CA VAL A 57 -17.99 3.70 -16.93
C VAL A 57 -18.82 3.11 -18.07
N TYR A 58 -19.27 1.87 -17.93
CA TYR A 58 -20.13 1.25 -18.94
C TYR A 58 -21.48 1.97 -19.10
N LEU A 59 -22.12 2.33 -17.99
CA LEU A 59 -23.40 3.03 -18.00
C LEU A 59 -23.31 4.43 -18.63
N SER A 60 -22.23 5.16 -18.39
CA SER A 60 -22.05 6.52 -18.94
C SER A 60 -22.07 6.55 -20.48
N HIS A 61 -21.70 5.44 -21.13
CA HIS A 61 -21.71 5.30 -22.59
C HIS A 61 -22.99 4.63 -23.14
N ASN A 62 -23.86 4.10 -22.26
CA ASN A 62 -25.10 3.43 -22.68
C ASN A 62 -26.35 4.22 -22.23
N LEU A 63 -26.56 5.42 -22.80
CA LEU A 63 -27.67 6.33 -22.49
C LEU A 63 -29.04 5.67 -22.67
N SER A 64 -29.20 4.77 -23.65
CA SER A 64 -30.45 4.03 -23.88
C SER A 64 -30.84 3.14 -22.69
N PHE A 65 -29.88 2.62 -21.98
CA PHE A 65 -30.11 1.83 -20.77
C PHE A 65 -30.51 2.73 -19.56
N LEU A 66 -29.86 3.90 -19.43
CA LEU A 66 -30.19 4.90 -18.40
C LEU A 66 -31.62 5.43 -18.53
N GLN A 67 -32.05 5.71 -19.76
CA GLN A 67 -33.43 6.13 -20.03
C GLN A 67 -34.47 5.08 -19.66
N ARG A 68 -34.18 3.79 -19.84
CA ARG A 68 -35.07 2.68 -19.45
C ARG A 68 -35.23 2.52 -17.94
N ILE A 69 -34.22 2.90 -17.15
CA ILE A 69 -34.26 2.80 -15.69
C ILE A 69 -34.89 4.06 -15.05
N GLY A 70 -35.27 5.08 -15.86
CA GLY A 70 -35.83 6.33 -15.34
C GLY A 70 -34.82 7.17 -14.53
N ALA A 71 -33.54 6.87 -14.64
CA ALA A 71 -32.49 7.68 -14.04
C ALA A 71 -32.40 9.00 -14.83
N ALA A 72 -32.71 10.11 -14.19
CA ALA A 72 -32.53 11.43 -14.73
C ALA A 72 -31.06 11.54 -15.21
N SER A 73 -30.87 11.99 -16.43
CA SER A 73 -29.62 12.07 -17.15
C SER A 73 -28.65 13.09 -16.55
N GLN A 74 -28.26 12.90 -15.29
CA GLN A 74 -26.99 13.46 -14.83
C GLN A 74 -25.90 12.66 -15.53
N ILE A 75 -25.41 13.22 -16.64
CA ILE A 75 -24.30 12.66 -17.40
C ILE A 75 -23.11 12.56 -16.45
N ILE A 76 -22.83 11.34 -15.98
CA ILE A 76 -21.62 11.07 -15.19
C ILE A 76 -20.47 11.21 -16.18
N THR A 77 -19.81 12.35 -16.15
CA THR A 77 -18.60 12.57 -16.97
C THR A 77 -17.44 11.79 -16.35
N ILE A 78 -16.81 10.95 -17.17
CA ILE A 78 -15.62 10.22 -16.77
C ILE A 78 -14.39 11.06 -17.14
N ASP A 79 -13.96 11.86 -16.18
CA ASP A 79 -12.83 12.80 -16.31
C ASP A 79 -11.76 12.54 -15.23
N ASN A 80 -10.78 13.43 -15.11
CA ASN A 80 -9.72 13.34 -14.09
C ASN A 80 -10.25 13.26 -12.65
N LYS A 81 -11.36 13.91 -12.34
CA LYS A 81 -11.99 13.87 -11.00
C LYS A 81 -12.50 12.48 -10.67
N PHE A 82 -13.06 11.75 -11.64
CA PHE A 82 -13.48 10.36 -11.44
C PHE A 82 -12.31 9.48 -11.01
N PHE A 83 -11.17 9.57 -11.69
CA PHE A 83 -9.98 8.78 -11.35
C PHE A 83 -9.34 9.21 -10.03
N PHE A 84 -9.40 10.50 -9.70
CA PHE A 84 -8.98 11.01 -8.40
C PHE A 84 -9.83 10.42 -7.26
N TYR A 85 -11.16 10.45 -7.38
CA TYR A 85 -12.04 9.83 -6.38
C TYR A 85 -11.83 8.33 -6.28
N PHE A 86 -11.62 7.67 -7.42
CA PHE A 86 -11.30 6.25 -7.46
C PHE A 86 -10.05 5.94 -6.62
N ILE A 87 -8.95 6.64 -6.83
CA ILE A 87 -7.71 6.36 -6.10
C ILE A 87 -7.80 6.72 -4.61
N ASN A 88 -8.54 7.76 -4.25
CA ASN A 88 -8.78 8.13 -2.85
C ASN A 88 -9.55 7.04 -2.09
N VAL A 89 -10.64 6.53 -2.64
CA VAL A 89 -11.40 5.43 -2.04
C VAL A 89 -10.53 4.18 -1.95
N GLN A 90 -9.80 3.87 -3.02
CA GLN A 90 -8.91 2.71 -3.06
C GLN A 90 -7.74 2.86 -2.06
N GLY A 91 -7.28 4.09 -1.80
CA GLY A 91 -6.31 4.41 -0.76
C GLY A 91 -6.78 4.05 0.64
N VAL A 92 -8.04 4.34 0.97
CA VAL A 92 -8.65 3.92 2.25
C VAL A 92 -8.72 2.39 2.36
N LEU A 93 -9.15 1.70 1.30
CA LEU A 93 -9.17 0.24 1.26
C LEU A 93 -7.76 -0.37 1.39
N THR A 94 -6.78 0.24 0.75
CA THR A 94 -5.35 -0.08 0.88
C THR A 94 -4.88 0.02 2.32
N LEU A 95 -5.24 1.08 3.02
CA LEU A 95 -4.90 1.30 4.42
C LEU A 95 -5.49 0.19 5.31
N ILE A 96 -6.79 -0.11 5.13
CA ILE A 96 -7.48 -1.15 5.89
C ILE A 96 -6.81 -2.52 5.62
N LEU A 97 -6.62 -2.87 4.34
CA LEU A 97 -5.97 -4.14 3.98
C LEU A 97 -4.56 -4.24 4.57
N THR A 98 -3.80 -3.13 4.52
CA THR A 98 -2.44 -3.07 5.09
C THR A 98 -2.44 -3.25 6.60
N ALA A 99 -3.42 -2.72 7.33
CA ALA A 99 -3.56 -2.90 8.77
C ALA A 99 -3.76 -4.38 9.17
N PHE A 100 -4.41 -5.17 8.32
CA PHE A 100 -4.61 -6.61 8.56
C PHE A 100 -3.48 -7.49 7.99
N ALA A 101 -2.87 -7.11 6.88
CA ALA A 101 -1.85 -7.89 6.19
C ALA A 101 -0.43 -7.58 6.66
N GLY A 102 -0.10 -6.29 6.78
CA GLY A 102 1.25 -5.79 7.07
C GLY A 102 1.87 -6.32 8.36
N PRO A 103 1.16 -6.23 9.51
CA PRO A 103 1.69 -6.72 10.78
C PRO A 103 1.99 -8.22 10.79
N GLY A 104 1.27 -9.00 9.99
CA GLY A 104 1.52 -10.44 9.83
C GLY A 104 2.84 -10.79 9.18
N LEU A 105 3.57 -9.83 8.59
CA LEU A 105 4.81 -10.09 7.88
C LEU A 105 6.06 -10.09 8.78
N ILE A 106 6.13 -9.19 9.77
CA ILE A 106 7.33 -9.04 10.63
C ILE A 106 7.05 -9.43 12.07
N SER A 107 5.90 -9.04 12.66
CA SER A 107 5.60 -9.32 14.08
C SER A 107 5.74 -10.80 14.48
N PRO A 108 5.29 -11.79 13.66
CA PRO A 108 5.49 -13.21 14.01
C PRO A 108 6.96 -13.64 14.01
N ASP A 109 7.76 -13.11 13.07
CA ASP A 109 9.18 -13.43 12.99
C ASP A 109 9.94 -12.92 14.24
N LEU A 110 9.56 -11.73 14.72
CA LEU A 110 10.09 -11.16 15.96
C LEU A 110 9.60 -11.90 17.22
N ALA A 111 8.30 -12.21 17.26
CA ALA A 111 7.71 -12.90 18.41
C ALA A 111 8.30 -14.30 18.62
N ASN A 112 8.58 -15.00 17.50
CA ASN A 112 9.11 -16.37 17.50
C ASN A 112 10.66 -16.43 17.47
N GLY A 113 11.35 -15.29 17.53
CA GLY A 113 12.82 -15.26 17.45
C GLY A 113 13.39 -15.79 16.14
N ALA A 114 12.67 -15.67 15.03
CA ALA A 114 13.07 -16.24 13.75
C ALA A 114 14.19 -15.44 13.03
N LEU A 115 14.45 -14.20 13.42
CA LEU A 115 15.46 -13.35 12.78
C LEU A 115 16.87 -13.95 12.78
N PRO A 116 17.39 -14.55 13.87
CA PRO A 116 18.69 -15.23 13.85
C PRO A 116 18.76 -16.35 12.82
N LEU A 117 17.66 -17.09 12.60
CA LEU A 117 17.59 -18.17 11.61
C LEU A 117 17.65 -17.68 10.18
N TYR A 118 17.17 -16.46 9.89
CA TYR A 118 17.34 -15.83 8.60
C TYR A 118 18.78 -15.35 8.38
N PHE A 119 19.40 -14.77 9.41
CA PHE A 119 20.72 -14.13 9.31
C PHE A 119 21.91 -15.07 9.49
N CYS A 120 21.71 -16.33 9.97
CA CYS A 120 22.76 -17.35 9.90
C CYS A 120 22.95 -17.93 8.48
N ARG A 121 22.12 -17.57 7.52
CA ARG A 121 22.31 -17.81 6.09
C ARG A 121 22.91 -16.56 5.45
N PRO A 122 23.52 -16.64 4.25
CA PRO A 122 24.02 -15.47 3.53
C PRO A 122 22.84 -14.63 2.98
N PHE A 123 22.12 -13.99 3.90
CA PHE A 123 20.93 -13.18 3.66
C PHE A 123 21.05 -11.86 4.41
N SER A 124 21.07 -10.75 3.67
CA SER A 124 21.24 -9.42 4.25
C SER A 124 19.94 -8.89 4.88
N ARG A 125 20.07 -7.94 5.81
CA ARG A 125 18.92 -7.25 6.42
C ARG A 125 18.08 -6.52 5.38
N ALA A 126 18.74 -5.92 4.39
CA ALA A 126 18.07 -5.23 3.29
C ALA A 126 17.22 -6.21 2.45
N GLU A 127 17.78 -7.37 2.10
CA GLU A 127 17.05 -8.41 1.37
C GLU A 127 15.81 -8.91 2.15
N TYR A 128 15.92 -9.05 3.48
CA TYR A 128 14.78 -9.39 4.32
C TYR A 128 13.68 -8.33 4.26
N VAL A 129 14.04 -7.06 4.47
CA VAL A 129 13.09 -5.94 4.46
C VAL A 129 12.46 -5.79 3.08
N ILE A 130 13.26 -5.80 2.01
CA ILE A 130 12.78 -5.70 0.63
C ILE A 130 11.87 -6.90 0.28
N GLY A 131 12.26 -8.11 0.66
CA GLY A 131 11.46 -9.31 0.42
C GLY A 131 10.09 -9.28 1.11
N LYS A 132 10.04 -8.76 2.34
CA LYS A 132 8.76 -8.62 3.07
C LYS A 132 7.93 -7.44 2.55
N SER A 133 8.55 -6.30 2.22
CA SER A 133 7.84 -5.14 1.65
C SER A 133 7.31 -5.41 0.25
N SER A 134 8.02 -6.19 -0.58
CA SER A 134 7.55 -6.55 -1.92
C SER A 134 6.24 -7.34 -1.91
N VAL A 135 5.98 -8.12 -0.84
CA VAL A 135 4.71 -8.83 -0.68
C VAL A 135 3.55 -7.85 -0.54
N LEU A 136 3.73 -6.81 0.31
CA LEU A 136 2.73 -5.75 0.44
C LEU A 136 2.62 -4.94 -0.84
N ALA A 137 3.75 -4.56 -1.43
CA ALA A 137 3.75 -3.77 -2.65
C ALA A 137 2.97 -4.43 -3.78
N ILE A 138 3.15 -5.73 -4.00
CA ILE A 138 2.40 -6.47 -5.04
C ILE A 138 0.93 -6.60 -4.66
N LEU A 139 0.64 -6.99 -3.41
CA LEU A 139 -0.74 -7.13 -2.94
C LEU A 139 -1.54 -5.81 -3.08
N LEU A 140 -0.92 -4.68 -2.73
CA LEU A 140 -1.54 -3.38 -2.81
C LEU A 140 -1.62 -2.88 -4.27
N SER A 141 -0.66 -3.22 -5.12
CA SER A 141 -0.71 -2.94 -6.56
C SER A 141 -1.90 -3.64 -7.24
N GLU A 142 -2.18 -4.88 -6.85
CA GLU A 142 -3.30 -5.67 -7.38
C GLU A 142 -4.66 -4.99 -7.11
N ILE A 143 -4.79 -4.18 -6.07
CA ILE A 143 -6.05 -3.49 -5.72
C ILE A 143 -6.06 -1.98 -6.07
N THR A 144 -4.93 -1.36 -6.38
CA THR A 144 -4.85 0.09 -6.64
C THR A 144 -4.72 0.40 -8.13
N TRP A 145 -3.48 0.54 -8.62
CA TRP A 145 -3.23 1.01 -9.98
C TRP A 145 -3.63 0.01 -11.06
N ILE A 146 -3.57 -1.31 -10.79
CA ILE A 146 -3.96 -2.30 -11.79
C ILE A 146 -5.45 -2.15 -12.16
N PRO A 147 -6.41 -2.14 -11.21
CA PRO A 147 -7.80 -1.86 -11.55
C PRO A 147 -8.01 -0.46 -12.14
N GLY A 148 -7.27 0.55 -11.65
CA GLY A 148 -7.32 1.90 -12.20
C GLY A 148 -6.93 1.98 -13.67
N VAL A 149 -5.86 1.27 -14.07
CA VAL A 149 -5.46 1.17 -15.47
C VAL A 149 -6.49 0.40 -16.29
N ILE A 150 -7.07 -0.67 -15.75
CA ILE A 150 -8.16 -1.40 -16.44
C ILE A 150 -9.35 -0.47 -16.69
N LEU A 151 -9.77 0.32 -15.70
CA LEU A 151 -10.83 1.32 -15.85
C LEU A 151 -10.50 2.32 -16.94
N PHE A 152 -9.25 2.82 -16.98
CA PHE A 152 -8.80 3.74 -18.02
C PHE A 152 -8.84 3.09 -19.42
N VAL A 153 -8.39 1.85 -19.56
CA VAL A 153 -8.41 1.11 -20.85
C VAL A 153 -9.86 0.91 -21.32
N VAL A 154 -10.77 0.54 -20.42
CA VAL A 154 -12.20 0.40 -20.77
C VAL A 154 -12.79 1.74 -21.20
N GLN A 155 -12.55 2.82 -20.44
CA GLN A 155 -12.98 4.16 -20.81
C GLN A 155 -12.42 4.59 -22.18
N SER A 156 -11.13 4.37 -22.40
CA SER A 156 -10.43 4.65 -23.64
C SER A 156 -11.04 3.93 -24.84
N SER A 157 -11.42 2.66 -24.68
CA SER A 157 -12.04 1.86 -25.73
C SER A 157 -13.46 2.35 -26.09
N LEU A 158 -14.19 2.92 -25.13
CA LEU A 158 -15.54 3.43 -25.31
C LEU A 158 -15.57 4.89 -25.81
N ALA A 159 -14.64 5.72 -25.33
CA ALA A 159 -14.57 7.15 -25.71
C ALA A 159 -13.82 7.41 -27.02
N GLY A 160 -12.98 6.48 -27.45
CA GLY A 160 -12.24 6.57 -28.73
C GLY A 160 -10.81 7.13 -28.61
N PRO A 161 -10.05 7.08 -29.74
CA PRO A 161 -8.60 7.38 -29.72
C PRO A 161 -8.27 8.82 -29.32
N HIS A 162 -9.09 9.80 -29.73
CA HIS A 162 -8.86 11.22 -29.41
C HIS A 162 -8.84 11.44 -27.88
N TRP A 163 -9.86 10.95 -27.19
CA TRP A 163 -9.93 11.04 -25.71
C TRP A 163 -8.73 10.36 -25.06
N THR A 164 -8.28 9.24 -25.60
CA THR A 164 -7.15 8.48 -25.05
C THR A 164 -5.86 9.29 -25.07
N TRP A 165 -5.53 9.91 -26.19
CA TRP A 165 -4.30 10.70 -26.32
C TRP A 165 -4.33 11.94 -25.43
N ASP A 166 -5.46 12.62 -25.32
CA ASP A 166 -5.60 13.81 -24.49
C ASP A 166 -5.50 13.50 -22.98
N ASN A 167 -5.86 12.28 -22.58
CA ASN A 167 -5.94 11.88 -21.18
C ASN A 167 -4.90 10.84 -20.74
N LEU A 168 -3.89 10.52 -21.57
CA LEU A 168 -2.88 9.50 -21.25
C LEU A 168 -2.11 9.81 -19.95
N TRP A 169 -1.95 11.08 -19.60
CA TRP A 169 -1.33 11.54 -18.36
C TRP A 169 -2.05 11.04 -17.09
N ILE A 170 -3.37 10.73 -17.16
CA ILE A 170 -4.14 10.17 -16.05
C ILE A 170 -3.57 8.81 -15.63
N VAL A 171 -3.09 8.00 -16.57
CA VAL A 171 -2.46 6.71 -16.26
C VAL A 171 -1.20 6.91 -15.43
N ALA A 172 -0.36 7.87 -15.81
CA ALA A 172 0.84 8.20 -15.04
C ALA A 172 0.46 8.70 -13.63
N SER A 173 -0.55 9.56 -13.52
CA SER A 173 -1.07 10.06 -12.23
C SER A 173 -1.59 8.93 -11.35
N LEU A 174 -2.34 7.96 -11.91
CA LEU A 174 -2.83 6.77 -11.20
C LEU A 174 -1.68 5.92 -10.66
N ILE A 175 -0.66 5.65 -11.48
CA ILE A 175 0.49 4.83 -11.08
C ILE A 175 1.29 5.54 -10.00
N ILE A 176 1.62 6.83 -10.17
CA ILE A 176 2.42 7.60 -9.21
C ILE A 176 1.69 7.72 -7.88
N SER A 177 0.40 8.08 -7.87
CA SER A 177 -0.42 8.18 -6.66
C SER A 177 -0.48 6.84 -5.91
N SER A 178 -0.71 5.75 -6.64
CA SER A 178 -0.72 4.41 -6.05
C SER A 178 0.62 4.03 -5.45
N LEU A 179 1.74 4.33 -6.13
CA LEU A 179 3.07 4.04 -5.61
C LEU A 179 3.37 4.82 -4.34
N ILE A 180 2.93 6.08 -4.23
CA ILE A 180 3.04 6.89 -3.00
C ILE A 180 2.27 6.21 -1.86
N TRP A 181 1.00 5.84 -2.07
CA TRP A 181 0.20 5.12 -1.10
C TRP A 181 0.85 3.80 -0.65
N ILE A 182 1.30 2.99 -1.61
CA ILE A 182 1.94 1.70 -1.36
C ILE A 182 3.22 1.89 -0.55
N ALA A 183 4.06 2.87 -0.91
CA ALA A 183 5.31 3.12 -0.20
C ALA A 183 5.06 3.55 1.25
N ILE A 184 4.18 4.53 1.48
CA ILE A 184 3.86 5.03 2.82
C ILE A 184 3.20 3.94 3.66
N ALA A 185 2.15 3.29 3.15
CA ALA A 185 1.42 2.26 3.89
C ALA A 185 2.31 1.05 4.24
N SER A 186 3.12 0.57 3.30
CA SER A 186 4.01 -0.57 3.53
C SER A 186 5.13 -0.25 4.52
N LEU A 187 5.79 0.90 4.38
CA LEU A 187 6.86 1.32 5.30
C LEU A 187 6.32 1.54 6.71
N LEU A 188 5.18 2.21 6.85
CA LEU A 188 4.56 2.45 8.15
C LEU A 188 4.14 1.13 8.81
N ALA A 189 3.49 0.23 8.07
CA ALA A 189 3.09 -1.08 8.57
C ALA A 189 4.29 -1.90 9.04
N MET A 190 5.38 -1.92 8.27
CA MET A 190 6.59 -2.65 8.61
C MET A 190 7.32 -2.04 9.81
N ALA A 191 7.42 -0.70 9.86
CA ALA A 191 8.04 0.00 10.99
C ALA A 191 7.31 -0.32 12.30
N LEU A 192 5.99 -0.18 12.33
CA LEU A 192 5.18 -0.47 13.51
C LEU A 192 5.20 -1.97 13.87
N SER A 193 5.14 -2.85 12.88
CA SER A 193 5.24 -4.30 13.06
C SER A 193 6.58 -4.74 13.65
N ALA A 194 7.66 -4.01 13.40
CA ALA A 194 8.97 -4.30 13.99
C ALA A 194 9.06 -3.97 15.48
N TRP A 195 8.22 -3.07 15.99
CA TRP A 195 8.23 -2.67 17.41
C TRP A 195 7.19 -3.41 18.23
N VAL A 196 6.12 -3.90 17.62
CA VAL A 196 5.00 -4.54 18.33
C VAL A 196 4.96 -6.03 18.00
N LYS A 197 5.09 -6.88 19.02
CA LYS A 197 5.06 -8.34 18.86
C LYS A 197 3.67 -8.88 18.45
N TRP A 198 2.61 -8.20 18.88
CA TRP A 198 1.23 -8.64 18.65
C TRP A 198 0.69 -8.01 17.34
N LYS A 199 0.46 -8.85 16.34
CA LYS A 199 0.00 -8.44 15.01
C LYS A 199 -1.27 -7.56 15.02
N ILE A 200 -2.23 -7.87 15.93
CA ILE A 200 -3.49 -7.10 16.03
C ILE A 200 -3.20 -5.69 16.53
N VAL A 201 -2.35 -5.56 17.56
CA VAL A 201 -1.97 -4.25 18.13
C VAL A 201 -1.18 -3.42 17.11
N ALA A 202 -0.29 -4.05 16.36
CA ALA A 202 0.47 -3.34 15.32
C ALA A 202 -0.45 -2.83 14.19
N GLY A 203 -1.48 -3.59 13.80
CA GLY A 203 -2.49 -3.14 12.83
C GLY A 203 -3.36 -2.01 13.36
N ALA A 204 -3.83 -2.13 14.61
CA ALA A 204 -4.57 -1.07 15.27
C ALA A 204 -3.74 0.22 15.43
N LEU A 205 -2.45 0.09 15.75
CA LEU A 205 -1.53 1.22 15.85
C LEU A 205 -1.32 1.92 14.51
N LEU A 206 -1.29 1.16 13.39
CA LEU A 206 -1.21 1.75 12.05
C LEU A 206 -2.43 2.65 11.78
N LEU A 207 -3.63 2.13 12.04
CA LEU A 207 -4.85 2.93 11.90
C LEU A 207 -4.86 4.12 12.86
N ALA A 208 -4.43 3.89 14.12
CA ALA A 208 -4.32 4.94 15.11
C ALA A 208 -3.40 6.09 14.64
N VAL A 209 -2.20 5.79 14.13
CA VAL A 209 -1.26 6.81 13.63
C VAL A 209 -1.92 7.64 12.51
N MET A 210 -2.65 7.02 11.60
CA MET A 210 -3.33 7.73 10.51
C MET A 210 -4.47 8.62 11.03
N PHE A 211 -5.35 8.08 11.89
CA PHE A 211 -6.51 8.84 12.39
C PHE A 211 -6.13 9.87 13.45
N PHE A 212 -5.26 9.51 14.40
CA PHE A 212 -4.79 10.46 15.41
C PHE A 212 -3.92 11.56 14.80
N GLY A 213 -3.08 11.25 13.81
CA GLY A 213 -2.33 12.25 13.07
C GLY A 213 -3.25 13.27 12.40
N ALA A 214 -4.35 12.82 11.78
CA ALA A 214 -5.34 13.70 11.19
C ALA A 214 -6.06 14.56 12.25
N GLY A 215 -6.55 13.94 13.34
CA GLY A 215 -7.23 14.66 14.42
C GLY A 215 -6.32 15.64 15.16
N PHE A 216 -5.09 15.24 15.45
CA PHE A 216 -4.10 16.10 16.09
C PHE A 216 -3.74 17.31 15.19
N GLY A 217 -3.55 17.08 13.89
CA GLY A 217 -3.30 18.16 12.94
C GLY A 217 -4.43 19.18 12.90
N GLN A 218 -5.69 18.73 12.91
CA GLN A 218 -6.84 19.63 12.98
C GLN A 218 -6.89 20.40 14.30
N ALA A 219 -6.62 19.75 15.42
CA ALA A 219 -6.58 20.39 16.72
C ALA A 219 -5.50 21.50 16.79
N VAL A 220 -4.30 21.22 16.27
CA VAL A 220 -3.22 22.20 16.18
C VAL A 220 -3.64 23.40 15.34
N ASN A 221 -4.25 23.18 14.17
CA ASN A 221 -4.72 24.27 13.31
C ASN A 221 -5.78 25.12 13.99
N ALA A 222 -6.72 24.50 14.71
CA ALA A 222 -7.80 25.20 15.40
C ALA A 222 -7.27 26.06 16.57
N VAL A 223 -6.33 25.52 17.36
CA VAL A 223 -5.78 26.22 18.54
C VAL A 223 -4.78 27.30 18.15
N MET A 224 -3.86 26.98 17.24
CA MET A 224 -2.77 27.88 16.85
C MET A 224 -3.16 28.81 15.69
N ARG A 225 -4.35 28.63 15.10
CA ARG A 225 -4.83 29.39 13.92
C ARG A 225 -3.81 29.38 12.77
N THR A 226 -3.16 28.23 12.56
CA THR A 226 -2.15 28.01 11.52
C THR A 226 -2.56 26.85 10.65
N GLU A 227 -1.96 26.71 9.47
CA GLU A 227 -2.18 25.55 8.59
C GLU A 227 -1.10 24.48 8.76
N SER A 228 -0.10 24.75 9.62
CA SER A 228 1.03 23.84 9.85
C SER A 228 0.65 22.48 10.46
N GLY A 229 -0.50 22.38 11.13
CA GLY A 229 -1.01 21.12 11.66
C GLY A 229 -1.32 20.07 10.58
N PHE A 230 -1.57 20.49 9.33
CA PHE A 230 -1.80 19.55 8.23
C PHE A 230 -0.58 18.69 7.90
N PHE A 231 0.64 19.08 8.30
CA PHE A 231 1.84 18.25 8.17
C PHE A 231 1.78 16.96 8.99
N PHE A 232 0.95 16.89 10.02
CA PHE A 232 0.73 15.68 10.81
C PHE A 232 -0.30 14.72 10.16
N ASN A 233 -1.06 15.19 9.20
CA ASN A 233 -2.08 14.40 8.52
C ASN A 233 -1.52 13.77 7.24
N ILE A 234 -1.02 12.53 7.33
CA ILE A 234 -0.44 11.79 6.19
C ILE A 234 -1.45 11.68 5.04
N GLY A 235 -2.73 11.42 5.33
CA GLY A 235 -3.77 11.34 4.32
C GLY A 235 -3.94 12.66 3.55
N TYR A 236 -3.95 13.79 4.26
CA TYR A 236 -4.03 15.11 3.64
C TYR A 236 -2.81 15.41 2.75
N LEU A 237 -1.60 15.04 3.21
CA LEU A 237 -0.38 15.22 2.42
C LEU A 237 -0.44 14.44 1.09
N ILE A 238 -0.89 13.17 1.15
CA ILE A 238 -1.05 12.35 -0.05
C ILE A 238 -2.11 12.96 -0.97
N THR A 239 -3.27 13.35 -0.44
CA THR A 239 -4.36 13.96 -1.22
C THR A 239 -3.93 15.28 -1.87
N THR A 240 -3.08 16.09 -1.21
CA THR A 240 -2.52 17.32 -1.79
C THR A 240 -1.68 17.02 -3.04
N ILE A 241 -0.85 15.97 -2.99
CA ILE A 241 -0.05 15.55 -4.14
C ILE A 241 -0.95 14.97 -5.24
N GLU A 242 -1.95 14.19 -4.87
CA GLU A 242 -2.92 13.62 -5.82
C GLU A 242 -3.71 14.70 -6.55
N LYS A 243 -4.19 15.74 -5.86
CA LYS A 243 -4.86 16.89 -6.49
C LYS A 243 -3.98 17.54 -7.55
N ALA A 244 -2.70 17.72 -7.26
CA ALA A 244 -1.74 18.27 -8.21
C ALA A 244 -1.51 17.33 -9.41
N LEU A 245 -1.37 16.02 -9.18
CA LEU A 245 -1.17 15.00 -10.22
C LEU A 245 -2.40 14.89 -11.14
N PHE A 246 -3.60 14.98 -10.59
CA PHE A 246 -4.85 14.92 -11.37
C PHE A 246 -5.32 16.30 -11.86
N GLN A 247 -4.50 17.34 -11.70
CA GLN A 247 -4.79 18.72 -12.14
C GLN A 247 -6.14 19.26 -11.62
N ILE A 248 -6.46 18.92 -10.37
CA ILE A 248 -7.67 19.41 -9.70
C ILE A 248 -7.31 20.74 -9.03
N GLY A 249 -7.78 21.83 -9.62
CA GLY A 249 -7.51 23.19 -9.16
C GLY A 249 -8.32 23.57 -7.91
N GLU A 250 -8.12 22.86 -6.82
CA GLU A 250 -8.58 23.28 -5.49
C GLU A 250 -7.39 23.77 -4.68
N ASP A 251 -7.55 24.92 -4.02
CA ASP A 251 -6.54 25.49 -3.13
C ASP A 251 -6.24 24.48 -2.01
N SER A 252 -5.02 23.96 -1.99
CA SER A 252 -4.51 23.21 -0.86
C SER A 252 -3.74 24.14 0.05
N SER A 253 -4.01 24.05 1.36
CA SER A 253 -3.37 24.87 2.40
C SER A 253 -1.84 24.68 2.47
N ILE A 254 -1.33 23.59 1.89
CA ILE A 254 0.11 23.28 1.86
C ILE A 254 0.56 23.15 0.42
N SER A 255 1.78 23.65 0.14
CA SER A 255 2.40 23.47 -1.17
C SER A 255 2.73 21.99 -1.44
N VAL A 256 2.65 21.58 -2.71
CA VAL A 256 3.00 20.21 -3.14
C VAL A 256 4.43 19.83 -2.74
N ALA A 257 5.37 20.76 -2.86
CA ALA A 257 6.75 20.56 -2.43
C ALA A 257 6.84 20.31 -0.91
N GLY A 258 6.09 21.06 -0.10
CA GLY A 258 6.01 20.85 1.35
C GLY A 258 5.44 19.48 1.70
N ALA A 259 4.38 19.05 1.01
CA ALA A 259 3.79 17.72 1.19
C ALA A 259 4.77 16.60 0.84
N LEU A 260 5.51 16.71 -0.27
CA LEU A 260 6.54 15.74 -0.68
C LEU A 260 7.66 15.63 0.36
N VAL A 261 8.20 16.78 0.82
CA VAL A 261 9.25 16.79 1.85
C VAL A 261 8.76 16.16 3.14
N ALA A 262 7.53 16.46 3.59
CA ALA A 262 6.95 15.85 4.78
C ALA A 262 6.82 14.33 4.64
N LEU A 263 6.33 13.81 3.51
CA LEU A 263 6.24 12.37 3.25
C LEU A 263 7.62 11.71 3.20
N LEU A 264 8.64 12.35 2.64
CA LEU A 264 10.02 11.86 2.68
C LEU A 264 10.55 11.78 4.12
N VAL A 265 10.24 12.76 4.97
CA VAL A 265 10.58 12.72 6.39
C VAL A 265 9.90 11.54 7.08
N TYR A 266 8.61 11.29 6.83
CA TYR A 266 7.91 10.10 7.35
C TYR A 266 8.56 8.80 6.89
N CYS A 267 8.92 8.68 5.61
CA CYS A 267 9.64 7.52 5.08
C CYS A 267 10.98 7.30 5.78
N THR A 268 11.77 8.36 5.97
CA THR A 268 13.08 8.28 6.64
C THR A 268 12.95 7.89 8.11
N ILE A 269 11.95 8.39 8.82
CA ILE A 269 11.64 7.98 10.20
C ILE A 269 11.27 6.49 10.24
N CYS A 270 10.37 6.04 9.36
CA CYS A 270 9.96 4.63 9.29
C CYS A 270 11.15 3.71 9.00
N LEU A 271 12.02 4.07 8.06
CA LEU A 271 13.24 3.32 7.74
C LEU A 271 14.21 3.30 8.91
N GLY A 272 14.39 4.42 9.60
CA GLY A 272 15.23 4.51 10.80
C GLY A 272 14.74 3.63 11.94
N LEU A 273 13.43 3.62 12.19
CA LEU A 273 12.80 2.74 13.18
C LEU A 273 12.97 1.25 12.83
N LEU A 274 12.79 0.92 11.54
CA LEU A 274 12.92 -0.44 11.03
C LEU A 274 14.36 -0.94 11.17
N THR A 275 15.34 -0.18 10.71
CA THR A 275 16.77 -0.55 10.74
C THR A 275 17.32 -0.70 12.16
N ARG A 276 16.81 0.08 13.11
CA ARG A 276 17.18 -0.04 14.53
C ARG A 276 16.72 -1.35 15.16
N LYS A 277 15.56 -1.88 14.74
CA LYS A 277 14.95 -3.05 15.36
C LYS A 277 15.27 -4.37 14.66
N VAL A 278 15.43 -4.34 13.34
CA VAL A 278 15.84 -5.53 12.56
C VAL A 278 17.35 -5.72 12.70
N ARG A 279 17.79 -6.15 13.89
CA ARG A 279 19.18 -6.53 14.17
C ARG A 279 19.20 -7.97 14.66
N ALA A 280 20.20 -8.75 14.22
CA ALA A 280 20.50 -10.01 14.89
C ALA A 280 20.97 -9.68 16.29
N TYR A 281 20.25 -10.14 17.31
CA TYR A 281 20.78 -10.19 18.67
C TYR A 281 21.78 -11.35 18.67
N GLU A 282 23.06 -11.06 18.68
CA GLU A 282 24.06 -12.02 19.12
C GLU A 282 23.81 -12.26 20.61
N VAL A 283 23.20 -13.39 20.92
CA VAL A 283 23.23 -13.91 22.27
C VAL A 283 24.60 -14.54 22.47
N VAL A 284 25.59 -13.69 22.67
CA VAL A 284 26.87 -14.13 23.23
C VAL A 284 26.58 -14.36 24.71
N ARG A 285 26.46 -15.61 25.09
CA ARG A 285 26.66 -16.10 26.45
C ARG A 285 27.91 -16.96 26.49
#